data_e57e15ca4144297f8112aa0e7531c188
#
_entry.id   e57e15ca4144297f8112aa0e7531c188
#
_cell.length_a   1.000
_cell.length_b   1.000
_cell.length_c   1.000
_cell.angle_alpha   90.00
_cell.angle_beta   90.00
_cell.angle_gamma   90.00
#
_symmetry.space_group_name_H-M   'P 1'
#
loop_
_entity.id
_entity.type
_entity.pdbx_description
1 polymer ?
#
loop_
_entity_poly.entity_id
_entity_poly.type
_entity_poly.pdbx_seq_one_letter_code
_entity_poly.pdbx_strand_id
1 'polypeptide(L)'
;MTEQLLDYERRHLEQVRSLAPECALFLKRSGKLPLPGPCDIALYGSGARHTVQGGTGSGEVNSRFSVTVEEGFREAGFQILTTDWLARYDAVRKQAYAAFIKKVKSDARKHHTSALVEGMGAVMPEPEYEIPLERRCSTAVYVLSRISGEGSDRKIVPGDFLLSESEQRDILTLQELYPVFLLVLNVGGPVDLSPVVRDVDDILLLSQLGAQTGTVLADILLGAAYPSGELTTSWVRSEDLCL
;
A
#
# COMPACT_ATOMS: atom_id res chain seq x y z
N MET A 1 18.08 22.13 -2.12
CA MET A 1 17.24 23.34 -2.20
C MET A 1 15.82 22.83 -2.29
N THR A 2 15.02 22.98 -1.26
CA THR A 2 13.58 22.68 -1.30
C THR A 2 12.95 23.71 -2.23
N GLU A 3 12.62 23.30 -3.46
CA GLU A 3 11.86 24.14 -4.38
C GLU A 3 10.53 24.51 -3.72
N GLN A 4 10.26 25.81 -3.60
CA GLN A 4 9.03 26.32 -2.99
C GLN A 4 7.86 25.98 -3.90
N LEU A 5 6.78 25.40 -3.33
CA LEU A 5 5.52 25.16 -4.03
C LEU A 5 4.94 26.47 -4.57
N LEU A 6 4.53 26.46 -5.82
CA LEU A 6 3.79 27.58 -6.44
C LEU A 6 2.35 27.58 -5.92
N ASP A 7 1.69 28.75 -5.98
CA ASP A 7 0.34 28.92 -5.42
C ASP A 7 -0.71 28.02 -6.08
N TYR A 8 -0.59 27.75 -7.37
CA TYR A 8 -1.49 26.83 -8.05
C TYR A 8 -1.24 25.36 -7.63
N GLU A 9 0.03 24.97 -7.38
CA GLU A 9 0.37 23.63 -6.91
C GLU A 9 -0.21 23.39 -5.52
N ARG A 10 -0.10 24.37 -4.61
CA ARG A 10 -0.75 24.30 -3.29
C ARG A 10 -2.25 24.08 -3.41
N ARG A 11 -2.94 24.89 -4.21
CA ARG A 11 -4.38 24.74 -4.43
C ARG A 11 -4.76 23.36 -4.99
N HIS A 12 -3.96 22.84 -5.94
CA HIS A 12 -4.22 21.50 -6.48
C HIS A 12 -4.00 20.41 -5.43
N LEU A 13 -2.96 20.49 -4.61
CA LEU A 13 -2.74 19.55 -3.51
C LEU A 13 -3.86 19.59 -2.46
N GLU A 14 -4.36 20.79 -2.13
CA GLU A 14 -5.52 20.97 -1.25
C GLU A 14 -6.79 20.35 -1.86
N GLN A 15 -7.03 20.53 -3.14
CA GLN A 15 -8.15 19.91 -3.85
C GLN A 15 -8.03 18.38 -3.84
N VAL A 16 -6.84 17.82 -4.15
CA VAL A 16 -6.61 16.37 -4.07
C VAL A 16 -6.89 15.87 -2.66
N ARG A 17 -6.35 16.51 -1.63
CA ARG A 17 -6.58 16.13 -0.23
C ARG A 17 -8.07 16.14 0.14
N SER A 18 -8.83 17.13 -0.33
CA SER A 18 -10.26 17.26 -0.01
C SER A 18 -11.15 16.24 -0.74
N LEU A 19 -10.80 15.85 -1.98
CA LEU A 19 -11.60 14.96 -2.82
C LEU A 19 -11.20 13.48 -2.72
N ALA A 20 -9.92 13.20 -2.46
CA ALA A 20 -9.39 11.85 -2.44
C ALA A 20 -10.11 10.89 -1.46
N PRO A 21 -10.62 11.32 -0.28
CA PRO A 21 -11.40 10.45 0.59
C PRO A 21 -12.65 9.86 -0.07
N GLU A 22 -13.21 10.50 -1.10
CA GLU A 22 -14.35 9.97 -1.87
C GLU A 22 -13.99 8.74 -2.72
N CYS A 23 -12.69 8.47 -2.90
CA CYS A 23 -12.18 7.27 -3.59
C CYS A 23 -11.81 6.15 -2.63
N ALA A 24 -11.84 6.38 -1.33
CA ALA A 24 -11.55 5.38 -0.30
C ALA A 24 -12.84 4.85 0.34
N LEU A 25 -12.81 3.60 0.83
CA LEU A 25 -13.96 3.02 1.53
C LEU A 25 -13.54 1.96 2.55
N PHE A 26 -14.33 1.81 3.62
CA PHE A 26 -14.20 0.68 4.52
C PHE A 26 -14.88 -0.56 3.93
N LEU A 27 -14.10 -1.61 3.67
CA LEU A 27 -14.64 -2.94 3.32
C LEU A 27 -15.18 -3.65 4.57
N LYS A 28 -14.51 -3.45 5.72
CA LYS A 28 -14.96 -3.90 7.05
C LYS A 28 -14.67 -2.80 8.08
N ARG A 29 -15.53 -2.65 9.09
CA ARG A 29 -15.40 -1.65 10.13
C ARG A 29 -15.93 -2.16 11.47
N SER A 30 -15.07 -2.23 12.47
CA SER A 30 -15.42 -2.66 13.83
C SER A 30 -16.01 -1.53 14.69
N GLY A 31 -15.80 -0.28 14.33
CA GLY A 31 -16.17 0.90 15.11
C GLY A 31 -15.06 1.41 16.01
N LYS A 32 -13.86 0.82 15.99
CA LYS A 32 -12.67 1.29 16.73
C LYS A 32 -12.02 2.53 16.13
N LEU A 33 -12.38 2.87 14.89
CA LEU A 33 -11.92 4.05 14.16
C LEU A 33 -13.09 5.05 13.97
N PRO A 34 -12.84 6.37 13.93
CA PRO A 34 -11.51 7.02 13.94
C PRO A 34 -10.86 7.04 15.33
N LEU A 35 -9.55 7.30 15.36
CA LEU A 35 -8.79 7.49 16.58
C LEU A 35 -9.12 8.86 17.21
N PRO A 36 -9.07 8.99 18.55
CA PRO A 36 -9.41 10.26 19.22
C PRO A 36 -8.36 11.37 19.01
N GLY A 37 -7.19 11.01 18.50
CA GLY A 37 -6.09 11.92 18.19
C GLY A 37 -4.82 11.16 17.80
N PRO A 38 -3.76 11.90 17.42
CA PRO A 38 -2.47 11.29 17.15
C PRO A 38 -1.92 10.54 18.38
N CYS A 39 -1.30 9.40 18.15
CA CYS A 39 -0.80 8.53 19.23
C CYS A 39 0.45 7.77 18.76
N ASP A 40 1.03 6.96 19.66
CA ASP A 40 2.01 5.95 19.30
C ASP A 40 1.35 4.92 18.39
N ILE A 41 1.98 4.65 17.23
CA ILE A 41 1.46 3.74 16.22
C ILE A 41 2.54 2.79 15.72
N ALA A 42 2.15 1.56 15.46
CA ALA A 42 2.98 0.57 14.78
C ALA A 42 2.59 0.51 13.30
N LEU A 43 3.51 0.81 12.42
CA LEU A 43 3.29 0.86 10.98
C LEU A 43 4.09 -0.24 10.28
N TYR A 44 3.40 -1.02 9.44
CA TYR A 44 3.94 -2.19 8.76
C TYR A 44 3.52 -2.21 7.28
N GLY A 45 4.09 -3.13 6.53
CA GLY A 45 3.72 -3.43 5.14
C GLY A 45 4.42 -2.58 4.11
N SER A 46 4.36 -3.06 2.87
CA SER A 46 5.08 -2.47 1.72
C SER A 46 4.71 -1.02 1.45
N GLY A 47 3.44 -0.68 1.59
CA GLY A 47 2.92 0.66 1.30
C GLY A 47 3.27 1.73 2.32
N ALA A 48 3.84 1.37 3.46
CA ALA A 48 4.24 2.34 4.49
C ALA A 48 5.25 3.37 3.95
N ARG A 49 6.30 2.89 3.28
CA ARG A 49 7.36 3.69 2.66
C ARG A 49 7.31 3.69 1.14
N HIS A 50 6.75 2.63 0.55
CA HIS A 50 6.60 2.50 -0.90
C HIS A 50 5.13 2.69 -1.29
N THR A 51 4.56 3.80 -0.84
CA THR A 51 3.17 4.17 -1.09
C THR A 51 2.93 4.33 -2.59
N VAL A 52 1.98 3.57 -3.12
CA VAL A 52 1.62 3.62 -4.54
C VAL A 52 0.66 4.77 -4.77
N GLN A 53 1.05 5.70 -5.64
CA GLN A 53 0.28 6.92 -5.94
C GLN A 53 -0.63 6.75 -7.16
N GLY A 54 -0.24 5.89 -8.11
CA GLY A 54 -0.93 5.63 -9.36
C GLY A 54 -0.34 4.43 -10.08
N GLY A 55 -0.84 4.12 -11.28
CA GLY A 55 -0.30 3.05 -12.12
C GLY A 55 1.10 3.34 -12.66
N THR A 56 1.74 2.32 -13.24
CA THR A 56 3.00 2.44 -13.98
C THR A 56 2.75 2.68 -15.47
N GLY A 57 3.82 2.93 -16.22
CA GLY A 57 3.75 3.22 -17.65
C GLY A 57 3.38 4.67 -17.92
N SER A 58 2.45 4.92 -18.83
CA SER A 58 1.98 6.29 -19.16
C SER A 58 1.25 6.98 -17.99
N GLY A 59 0.76 6.22 -17.02
CA GLY A 59 0.16 6.72 -15.79
C GLY A 59 1.18 7.10 -14.70
N GLU A 60 2.48 6.81 -14.90
CA GLU A 60 3.53 7.12 -13.94
C GLU A 60 3.92 8.60 -14.03
N VAL A 61 3.54 9.35 -13.00
CA VAL A 61 3.80 10.78 -12.90
C VAL A 61 5.04 11.01 -12.03
N ASN A 62 6.02 11.75 -12.57
CA ASN A 62 7.14 12.27 -11.80
C ASN A 62 6.67 13.45 -10.94
N SER A 63 5.99 13.15 -9.86
CA SER A 63 5.53 14.16 -8.92
C SER A 63 6.71 14.82 -8.21
N ARG A 64 6.74 16.16 -8.18
CA ARG A 64 7.72 16.94 -7.39
C ARG A 64 7.52 16.73 -5.89
N PHE A 65 6.30 16.42 -5.50
CA PHE A 65 5.88 16.20 -4.12
C PHE A 65 5.01 14.96 -4.06
N SER A 66 5.28 14.16 -3.08
CA SER A 66 4.44 13.02 -2.73
C SER A 66 4.61 12.74 -1.24
N VAL A 67 3.53 12.37 -0.59
CA VAL A 67 3.52 12.05 0.83
C VAL A 67 3.27 10.56 0.97
N THR A 68 4.29 9.83 1.44
CA THR A 68 4.16 8.42 1.81
C THR A 68 3.30 8.28 3.06
N VAL A 69 2.81 7.07 3.34
CA VAL A 69 2.04 6.83 4.58
C VAL A 69 2.88 7.13 5.81
N GLU A 70 4.16 6.75 5.83
CA GLU A 70 5.07 7.07 6.95
C GLU A 70 5.20 8.58 7.15
N GLU A 71 5.37 9.35 6.08
CA GLU A 71 5.46 10.82 6.16
C GLU A 71 4.15 11.45 6.60
N GLY A 72 3.02 11.05 6.00
CA GLY A 72 1.70 11.57 6.37
C GLY A 72 1.35 11.34 7.83
N PHE A 73 1.71 10.17 8.38
CA PHE A 73 1.51 9.89 9.81
C PHE A 73 2.39 10.78 10.70
N ARG A 74 3.67 10.97 10.34
CA ARG A 74 4.56 11.88 11.09
C ARG A 74 4.07 13.33 11.04
N GLU A 75 3.66 13.80 9.88
CA GLU A 75 3.12 15.17 9.71
C GLU A 75 1.82 15.37 10.50
N ALA A 76 0.99 14.33 10.63
CA ALA A 76 -0.22 14.34 11.44
C ALA A 76 0.04 14.19 12.95
N GLY A 77 1.30 14.01 13.37
CA GLY A 77 1.70 13.95 14.78
C GLY A 77 1.75 12.54 15.39
N PHE A 78 1.60 11.47 14.59
CA PHE A 78 1.79 10.11 15.08
C PHE A 78 3.28 9.81 15.36
N GLN A 79 3.55 9.07 16.44
CA GLN A 79 4.88 8.55 16.73
C GLN A 79 4.99 7.09 16.25
N ILE A 80 5.75 6.86 15.18
CA ILE A 80 5.91 5.54 14.59
C ILE A 80 6.98 4.76 15.35
N LEU A 81 6.59 3.67 16.02
CA LEU A 81 7.47 2.87 16.88
C LEU A 81 8.16 1.69 16.16
N THR A 82 7.86 1.46 14.89
CA THR A 82 8.34 0.30 14.10
C THR A 82 9.26 0.68 12.95
N THR A 83 9.98 1.78 13.07
CA THR A 83 10.91 2.25 12.04
C THR A 83 12.05 1.27 11.76
N ASP A 84 12.45 0.46 12.75
CA ASP A 84 13.41 -0.62 12.62
C ASP A 84 12.87 -1.79 11.80
N TRP A 85 11.59 -2.16 11.97
CA TRP A 85 10.92 -3.15 11.13
C TRP A 85 10.87 -2.68 9.67
N LEU A 86 10.46 -1.44 9.45
CA LEU A 86 10.42 -0.83 8.11
C LEU A 86 11.81 -0.81 7.44
N ALA A 87 12.87 -0.53 8.20
CA ALA A 87 14.23 -0.56 7.67
C ALA A 87 14.70 -1.97 7.28
N ARG A 88 14.33 -3.00 8.06
CA ARG A 88 14.59 -4.41 7.70
C ARG A 88 13.82 -4.82 6.45
N TYR A 89 12.55 -4.43 6.36
CA TYR A 89 11.73 -4.68 5.18
C TYR A 89 12.33 -4.03 3.93
N ASP A 90 12.77 -2.77 4.00
CA ASP A 90 13.44 -2.08 2.89
C ASP A 90 14.68 -2.83 2.40
N ALA A 91 15.44 -3.44 3.31
CA ALA A 91 16.60 -4.25 2.95
C ALA A 91 16.20 -5.52 2.16
N VAL A 92 15.14 -6.22 2.60
CA VAL A 92 14.57 -7.37 1.88
C VAL A 92 14.11 -6.96 0.49
N ARG A 93 13.29 -5.90 0.40
CA ARG A 93 12.77 -5.38 -0.85
C ARG A 93 13.86 -4.99 -1.83
N LYS A 94 14.90 -4.34 -1.35
CA LYS A 94 16.07 -3.97 -2.17
C LYS A 94 16.77 -5.19 -2.78
N GLN A 95 16.94 -6.25 -2.00
CA GLN A 95 17.53 -7.51 -2.48
C GLN A 95 16.62 -8.20 -3.51
N ALA A 96 15.32 -8.28 -3.24
CA ALA A 96 14.33 -8.84 -4.14
C ALA A 96 14.28 -8.07 -5.46
N TYR A 97 14.32 -6.74 -5.42
CA TYR A 97 14.35 -5.91 -6.62
C TYR A 97 15.61 -6.15 -7.45
N ALA A 98 16.78 -6.26 -6.82
CA ALA A 98 18.02 -6.59 -7.52
C ALA A 98 17.96 -7.97 -8.21
N ALA A 99 17.34 -8.96 -7.58
CA ALA A 99 17.11 -10.28 -8.16
C ALA A 99 16.10 -10.21 -9.33
N PHE A 100 15.01 -9.46 -9.17
CA PHE A 100 14.01 -9.23 -10.19
C PHE A 100 14.62 -8.61 -11.46
N ILE A 101 15.44 -7.55 -11.33
CA ILE A 101 16.13 -6.93 -12.46
C ILE A 101 17.09 -7.91 -13.15
N LYS A 102 17.79 -8.76 -12.39
CA LYS A 102 18.64 -9.82 -12.99
C LYS A 102 17.80 -10.81 -13.79
N LYS A 103 16.63 -11.19 -13.27
CA LYS A 103 15.70 -12.09 -13.97
C LYS A 103 15.21 -11.46 -15.29
N VAL A 104 14.71 -10.22 -15.26
CA VAL A 104 14.28 -9.50 -16.47
C VAL A 104 15.38 -9.46 -17.53
N LYS A 105 16.63 -9.14 -17.13
CA LYS A 105 17.79 -9.15 -18.06
C LYS A 105 18.11 -10.55 -18.60
N SER A 106 17.92 -11.59 -17.81
CA SER A 106 18.12 -12.98 -18.24
C SER A 106 17.06 -13.42 -19.24
N ASP A 107 15.79 -13.10 -18.93
CA ASP A 107 14.65 -13.47 -19.78
C ASP A 107 14.71 -12.70 -21.11
N ALA A 108 15.10 -11.42 -21.12
CA ALA A 108 15.36 -10.65 -22.33
C ALA A 108 16.38 -11.33 -23.26
N ARG A 109 17.46 -11.90 -22.71
CA ARG A 109 18.45 -12.64 -23.49
C ARG A 109 17.87 -13.93 -24.08
N LYS A 110 17.07 -14.66 -23.31
CA LYS A 110 16.40 -15.89 -23.78
C LYS A 110 15.40 -15.63 -24.90
N HIS A 111 14.65 -14.51 -24.77
CA HIS A 111 13.63 -14.12 -25.73
C HIS A 111 14.19 -13.30 -26.89
N HIS A 112 15.53 -13.12 -26.98
CA HIS A 112 16.21 -12.31 -28.00
C HIS A 112 15.65 -10.88 -28.12
N THR A 113 15.29 -10.26 -26.96
CA THR A 113 14.73 -8.91 -26.89
C THR A 113 15.62 -8.01 -26.02
N SER A 114 15.29 -6.71 -25.94
CA SER A 114 15.99 -5.80 -25.03
C SER A 114 15.43 -5.89 -23.61
N ALA A 115 16.27 -5.62 -22.61
CA ALA A 115 15.81 -5.56 -21.22
C ALA A 115 14.74 -4.48 -20.97
N LEU A 116 14.70 -3.44 -21.81
CA LEU A 116 13.67 -2.40 -21.76
C LEU A 116 12.32 -2.98 -22.20
N VAL A 117 12.28 -3.69 -23.32
CA VAL A 117 11.04 -4.32 -23.81
C VAL A 117 10.55 -5.41 -22.87
N GLU A 118 11.45 -6.28 -22.38
CA GLU A 118 11.11 -7.35 -21.44
C GLU A 118 10.62 -6.82 -20.08
N GLY A 119 11.15 -5.67 -19.66
CA GLY A 119 10.75 -5.01 -18.43
C GLY A 119 9.50 -4.14 -18.53
N MET A 120 9.00 -3.89 -19.74
CA MET A 120 7.82 -3.05 -19.94
C MET A 120 6.59 -3.71 -19.36
N GLY A 121 5.95 -3.05 -18.40
CA GLY A 121 4.81 -3.58 -17.66
C GLY A 121 5.13 -4.70 -16.65
N ALA A 122 6.41 -5.12 -16.55
CA ALA A 122 6.79 -6.14 -15.57
C ALA A 122 6.78 -5.57 -14.16
N VAL A 123 5.99 -6.19 -13.29
CA VAL A 123 5.87 -5.82 -11.87
C VAL A 123 6.57 -6.88 -11.02
N MET A 124 7.36 -6.43 -10.05
CA MET A 124 7.97 -7.32 -9.05
C MET A 124 6.89 -7.74 -8.06
N PRO A 125 6.63 -9.04 -7.90
CA PRO A 125 5.75 -9.52 -6.82
C PRO A 125 6.32 -9.13 -5.46
N GLU A 126 5.45 -9.00 -4.47
CA GLU A 126 5.86 -8.78 -3.07
C GLU A 126 6.74 -9.95 -2.63
N PRO A 127 7.95 -9.68 -2.09
CA PRO A 127 8.86 -10.73 -1.67
C PRO A 127 8.38 -11.42 -0.39
N GLU A 128 8.76 -12.69 -0.22
CA GLU A 128 8.66 -13.36 1.06
C GLU A 128 9.74 -12.84 2.02
N TYR A 129 9.38 -12.74 3.30
CA TYR A 129 10.28 -12.30 4.36
C TYR A 129 9.91 -12.90 5.72
N GLU A 130 10.86 -12.87 6.64
CA GLU A 130 10.67 -13.28 8.02
C GLU A 130 11.25 -12.21 8.96
N ILE A 131 10.39 -11.25 9.33
CA ILE A 131 10.75 -10.15 10.25
C ILE A 131 9.86 -10.29 11.49
N PRO A 132 10.44 -10.44 12.70
CA PRO A 132 9.66 -10.56 13.92
C PRO A 132 8.71 -9.40 14.15
N LEU A 133 7.52 -9.71 14.64
CA LEU A 133 6.51 -8.75 15.05
C LEU A 133 6.47 -8.68 16.58
N GLU A 134 6.39 -7.46 17.11
CA GLU A 134 6.29 -7.20 18.54
C GLU A 134 5.24 -6.13 18.79
N ARG A 135 4.41 -6.34 19.81
CA ARG A 135 3.47 -5.30 20.23
C ARG A 135 4.21 -4.18 20.96
N ARG A 136 4.15 -2.96 20.41
CA ARG A 136 4.84 -1.77 20.98
C ARG A 136 3.88 -0.68 21.46
N CYS A 137 2.61 -0.74 21.06
CA CYS A 137 1.57 0.22 21.41
C CYS A 137 0.18 -0.43 21.34
N SER A 138 -0.89 0.36 21.28
CA SER A 138 -2.27 -0.15 21.17
C SER A 138 -2.80 -0.21 19.73
N THR A 139 -2.17 0.51 18.80
CA THR A 139 -2.67 0.70 17.43
C THR A 139 -1.63 0.24 16.41
N ALA A 140 -2.03 -0.59 15.48
CA ALA A 140 -1.21 -0.98 14.35
C ALA A 140 -1.93 -0.74 13.02
N VAL A 141 -1.16 -0.39 12.00
CA VAL A 141 -1.60 -0.28 10.62
C VAL A 141 -0.66 -1.10 9.73
N TYR A 142 -1.24 -1.98 8.92
CA TYR A 142 -0.51 -2.68 7.87
C TYR A 142 -0.96 -2.15 6.51
N VAL A 143 -0.03 -1.60 5.73
CA VAL A 143 -0.31 -1.05 4.41
C VAL A 143 0.15 -2.02 3.33
N LEU A 144 -0.81 -2.75 2.77
CA LEU A 144 -0.59 -3.63 1.64
C LEU A 144 -0.64 -2.82 0.36
N SER A 145 0.43 -2.83 -0.42
CA SER A 145 0.49 -2.12 -1.70
C SER A 145 0.62 -3.07 -2.87
N ARG A 146 -0.10 -2.73 -3.96
CA ARG A 146 0.04 -3.37 -5.27
C ARG A 146 -0.01 -2.33 -6.36
N ILE A 147 0.90 -2.45 -7.30
CA ILE A 147 0.91 -1.62 -8.49
C ILE A 147 0.53 -2.47 -9.70
N SER A 148 -0.21 -1.89 -10.64
CA SER A 148 -0.51 -2.52 -11.93
C SER A 148 0.34 -1.87 -13.00
N GLY A 149 0.96 -2.70 -13.85
CA GLY A 149 1.73 -2.25 -14.99
C GLY A 149 0.84 -2.00 -16.21
N GLU A 150 1.21 -1.01 -17.03
CA GLU A 150 0.59 -0.85 -18.34
C GLU A 150 1.02 -2.00 -19.28
N GLY A 151 0.06 -2.57 -20.02
CA GLY A 151 0.32 -3.62 -21.01
C GLY A 151 0.55 -5.03 -20.46
N SER A 152 0.35 -5.26 -19.17
CA SER A 152 0.35 -6.60 -18.57
C SER A 152 -0.69 -6.76 -17.48
N ASP A 153 -1.35 -7.92 -17.48
CA ASP A 153 -2.31 -8.27 -16.44
C ASP A 153 -1.61 -8.68 -15.14
N ARG A 154 -2.35 -8.51 -14.02
CA ARG A 154 -1.96 -9.05 -12.74
C ARG A 154 -1.90 -10.57 -12.80
N LYS A 155 -0.92 -11.17 -12.13
CA LYS A 155 -0.71 -12.62 -12.13
C LYS A 155 -1.33 -13.24 -10.89
N ILE A 156 -1.95 -14.42 -11.04
CA ILE A 156 -2.47 -15.21 -9.91
C ILE A 156 -1.29 -15.95 -9.25
N VAL A 157 -0.44 -15.17 -8.59
CA VAL A 157 0.73 -15.68 -7.84
C VAL A 157 0.84 -14.96 -6.50
N PRO A 158 1.49 -15.58 -5.48
CA PRO A 158 1.80 -14.92 -4.22
C PRO A 158 2.58 -13.60 -4.43
N GLY A 159 2.19 -12.59 -3.67
CA GLY A 159 2.81 -11.25 -3.76
C GLY A 159 2.30 -10.38 -4.91
N ASP A 160 1.37 -10.87 -5.73
CA ASP A 160 0.68 -10.09 -6.76
C ASP A 160 -0.84 -10.12 -6.51
N PHE A 161 -1.63 -10.90 -7.25
CA PHE A 161 -3.07 -11.04 -6.98
C PHE A 161 -3.32 -11.75 -5.65
N LEU A 162 -2.53 -12.80 -5.35
CA LEU A 162 -2.58 -13.49 -4.06
C LEU A 162 -1.70 -12.77 -3.03
N LEU A 163 -2.09 -12.87 -1.76
CA LEU A 163 -1.20 -12.50 -0.66
C LEU A 163 0.00 -13.45 -0.60
N SER A 164 1.19 -12.93 -0.29
CA SER A 164 2.33 -13.76 0.06
C SER A 164 2.10 -14.47 1.41
N GLU A 165 2.86 -15.53 1.71
CA GLU A 165 2.77 -16.20 3.01
C GLU A 165 3.17 -15.26 4.15
N SER A 166 4.17 -14.41 3.92
CA SER A 166 4.60 -13.39 4.88
C SER A 166 3.51 -12.36 5.17
N GLU A 167 2.81 -11.89 4.15
CA GLU A 167 1.69 -10.94 4.31
C GLU A 167 0.54 -11.57 5.11
N GLN A 168 0.13 -12.80 4.76
CA GLN A 168 -0.93 -13.52 5.47
C GLN A 168 -0.59 -13.70 6.95
N ARG A 169 0.61 -14.22 7.23
CA ARG A 169 1.12 -14.41 8.60
C ARG A 169 1.11 -13.10 9.38
N ASP A 170 1.68 -12.04 8.81
CA ASP A 170 1.84 -10.76 9.51
C ASP A 170 0.50 -10.10 9.76
N ILE A 171 -0.41 -10.08 8.78
CA ILE A 171 -1.76 -9.50 8.93
C ILE A 171 -2.53 -10.20 10.05
N LEU A 172 -2.55 -11.53 10.05
CA LEU A 172 -3.25 -12.31 11.09
C LEU A 172 -2.60 -12.14 12.46
N THR A 173 -1.27 -12.16 12.53
CA THR A 173 -0.54 -11.93 13.78
C THR A 173 -0.81 -10.54 14.35
N LEU A 174 -0.82 -9.50 13.51
CA LEU A 174 -1.09 -8.13 13.95
C LEU A 174 -2.53 -7.95 14.42
N GLN A 175 -3.50 -8.60 13.79
CA GLN A 175 -4.89 -8.61 14.25
C GLN A 175 -5.02 -9.19 15.66
N GLU A 176 -4.25 -10.24 15.99
CA GLU A 176 -4.24 -10.83 17.33
C GLU A 176 -3.49 -9.99 18.36
N LEU A 177 -2.36 -9.39 17.95
CA LEU A 177 -1.48 -8.64 18.85
C LEU A 177 -2.02 -7.28 19.27
N TYR A 178 -2.77 -6.59 18.40
CA TYR A 178 -3.15 -5.20 18.62
C TYR A 178 -4.65 -5.01 18.85
N PRO A 179 -5.04 -4.31 19.93
CA PRO A 179 -6.45 -3.99 20.20
C PRO A 179 -7.12 -3.19 19.08
N VAL A 180 -6.35 -2.33 18.40
CA VAL A 180 -6.78 -1.60 17.21
C VAL A 180 -5.82 -1.96 16.08
N PHE A 181 -6.31 -2.69 15.10
CA PHE A 181 -5.58 -3.04 13.90
C PHE A 181 -6.35 -2.62 12.66
N LEU A 182 -5.68 -2.00 11.70
CA LEU A 182 -6.23 -1.62 10.41
C LEU A 182 -5.39 -2.20 9.28
N LEU A 183 -6.02 -3.01 8.43
CA LEU A 183 -5.47 -3.39 7.14
C LEU A 183 -5.84 -2.33 6.10
N VAL A 184 -4.85 -1.69 5.53
CA VAL A 184 -5.01 -0.68 4.46
C VAL A 184 -4.60 -1.29 3.13
N LEU A 185 -5.45 -1.15 2.13
CA LEU A 185 -5.22 -1.63 0.77
C LEU A 185 -4.92 -0.44 -0.14
N ASN A 186 -3.63 -0.16 -0.34
CA ASN A 186 -3.12 0.84 -1.28
C ASN A 186 -2.88 0.17 -2.63
N VAL A 187 -3.96 -0.12 -3.33
CA VAL A 187 -3.96 -0.95 -4.55
C VAL A 187 -4.80 -0.34 -5.65
N GLY A 188 -4.41 -0.54 -6.90
CA GLY A 188 -5.15 -0.07 -8.08
C GLY A 188 -6.19 -1.07 -8.61
N GLY A 189 -6.30 -2.24 -8.01
CA GLY A 189 -7.25 -3.29 -8.40
C GLY A 189 -7.38 -4.37 -7.32
N PRO A 190 -8.22 -5.38 -7.52
CA PRO A 190 -8.49 -6.42 -6.54
C PRO A 190 -7.24 -7.21 -6.12
N VAL A 191 -7.26 -7.67 -4.88
CA VAL A 191 -6.33 -8.64 -4.28
C VAL A 191 -7.17 -9.72 -3.63
N ASP A 192 -6.78 -10.99 -3.74
CA ASP A 192 -7.47 -12.07 -3.04
C ASP A 192 -7.21 -12.00 -1.54
N LEU A 193 -8.21 -11.53 -0.80
CA LEU A 193 -8.17 -11.40 0.66
C LEU A 193 -8.78 -12.61 1.37
N SER A 194 -9.19 -13.66 0.63
CA SER A 194 -9.86 -14.84 1.22
C SER A 194 -9.11 -15.45 2.40
N PRO A 195 -7.76 -15.46 2.46
CA PRO A 195 -7.03 -16.01 3.61
C PRO A 195 -7.17 -15.21 4.91
N VAL A 196 -7.49 -13.91 4.84
CA VAL A 196 -7.45 -13.01 6.00
C VAL A 196 -8.75 -12.26 6.26
N VAL A 197 -9.63 -12.14 5.27
CA VAL A 197 -10.81 -11.24 5.34
C VAL A 197 -11.79 -11.63 6.46
N ARG A 198 -11.87 -12.88 6.86
CA ARG A 198 -12.78 -13.32 7.93
C ARG A 198 -12.31 -12.84 9.30
N ASP A 199 -11.01 -12.86 9.53
CA ASP A 199 -10.39 -12.67 10.84
C ASP A 199 -10.00 -11.21 11.11
N VAL A 200 -9.78 -10.40 10.05
CA VAL A 200 -9.47 -8.97 10.18
C VAL A 200 -10.74 -8.15 10.41
N ASP A 201 -10.74 -7.30 11.44
CA ASP A 201 -11.89 -6.50 11.87
C ASP A 201 -12.09 -5.21 11.06
N ASP A 202 -11.00 -4.50 10.75
CA ASP A 202 -11.02 -3.22 10.05
C ASP A 202 -10.18 -3.31 8.77
N ILE A 203 -10.83 -3.12 7.61
CA ILE A 203 -10.19 -3.15 6.29
C ILE A 203 -10.59 -1.89 5.52
N LEU A 204 -9.62 -1.07 5.16
CA LEU A 204 -9.81 0.13 4.37
C LEU A 204 -9.22 -0.06 2.97
N LEU A 205 -10.04 0.03 1.94
CA LEU A 205 -9.56 0.23 0.57
C LEU A 205 -9.20 1.71 0.42
N LEU A 206 -7.90 2.00 0.40
CA LEU A 206 -7.38 3.34 0.23
C LEU A 206 -7.29 3.74 -1.25
N SER A 207 -7.15 2.75 -2.13
CA SER A 207 -6.88 2.97 -3.56
C SER A 207 -5.52 3.66 -3.80
N GLN A 208 -5.37 4.32 -4.94
CA GLN A 208 -4.18 5.08 -5.36
C GLN A 208 -4.59 6.56 -5.47
N LEU A 209 -4.29 7.35 -4.45
CA LEU A 209 -4.82 8.70 -4.26
C LEU A 209 -3.85 9.82 -4.69
N GLY A 210 -2.85 9.48 -5.51
CA GLY A 210 -1.88 10.45 -6.00
C GLY A 210 -0.93 10.96 -4.91
N ALA A 211 -0.48 12.19 -5.05
CA ALA A 211 0.57 12.78 -4.22
C ALA A 211 0.22 12.94 -2.73
N GLN A 212 -1.06 12.90 -2.37
CA GLN A 212 -1.55 13.09 -0.98
C GLN A 212 -1.97 11.81 -0.28
N THR A 213 -1.63 10.64 -0.81
CA THR A 213 -2.09 9.34 -0.29
C THR A 213 -1.82 9.18 1.21
N GLY A 214 -0.62 9.50 1.68
CA GLY A 214 -0.27 9.39 3.11
C GLY A 214 -1.02 10.40 4.00
N THR A 215 -1.17 11.63 3.54
CA THR A 215 -1.93 12.68 4.25
C THR A 215 -3.41 12.29 4.38
N VAL A 216 -4.01 11.82 3.29
CA VAL A 216 -5.42 11.40 3.27
C VAL A 216 -5.67 10.23 4.22
N LEU A 217 -4.77 9.25 4.26
CA LEU A 217 -4.89 8.15 5.21
C LEU A 217 -4.84 8.64 6.67
N ALA A 218 -3.93 9.55 6.98
CA ALA A 218 -3.86 10.15 8.32
C ALA A 218 -5.14 10.92 8.68
N ASP A 219 -5.71 11.68 7.74
CA ASP A 219 -6.97 12.39 7.92
C ASP A 219 -8.14 11.44 8.18
N ILE A 220 -8.20 10.30 7.48
CA ILE A 220 -9.21 9.25 7.70
C ILE A 220 -9.06 8.63 9.10
N LEU A 221 -7.83 8.30 9.52
CA LEU A 221 -7.59 7.72 10.84
C LEU A 221 -8.00 8.67 11.97
N LEU A 222 -7.83 9.96 11.78
CA LEU A 222 -8.18 11.00 12.76
C LEU A 222 -9.64 11.49 12.65
N GLY A 223 -10.41 10.97 11.69
CA GLY A 223 -11.79 11.43 11.45
C GLY A 223 -11.90 12.83 10.87
N ALA A 224 -10.80 13.42 10.40
CA ALA A 224 -10.77 14.69 9.68
C ALA A 224 -11.35 14.55 8.26
N ALA A 225 -11.32 13.33 7.71
CA ALA A 225 -11.93 12.98 6.45
C ALA A 225 -12.72 11.67 6.59
N TYR A 226 -13.81 11.54 5.81
CA TYR A 226 -14.63 10.34 5.80
C TYR A 226 -14.48 9.60 4.45
N PRO A 227 -14.12 8.32 4.44
CA PRO A 227 -14.05 7.53 3.22
C PRO A 227 -15.47 7.18 2.76
N SER A 228 -15.91 7.79 1.68
CA SER A 228 -17.29 7.71 1.15
C SER A 228 -17.36 7.03 -0.21
N GLY A 229 -16.29 6.39 -0.66
CA GLY A 229 -16.24 5.66 -1.92
C GLY A 229 -17.12 4.41 -1.91
N GLU A 230 -17.38 3.88 -3.10
CA GLU A 230 -18.13 2.64 -3.33
C GLU A 230 -17.32 1.69 -4.23
N LEU A 231 -17.48 0.38 -4.05
CA LEU A 231 -16.87 -0.60 -4.94
C LEU A 231 -17.54 -0.53 -6.32
N THR A 232 -16.72 -0.33 -7.35
CA THR A 232 -17.14 -0.32 -8.74
C THR A 232 -17.15 -1.72 -9.36
N THR A 233 -16.56 -2.70 -8.68
CA THR A 233 -16.48 -4.11 -9.12
C THR A 233 -16.51 -5.05 -7.92
N SER A 234 -16.95 -6.28 -8.13
CA SER A 234 -16.86 -7.33 -7.12
C SER A 234 -15.42 -7.82 -6.98
N TRP A 235 -14.96 -7.98 -5.74
CA TRP A 235 -13.69 -8.63 -5.46
C TRP A 235 -13.93 -10.12 -5.29
N VAL A 236 -13.42 -10.89 -6.24
CA VAL A 236 -13.59 -12.34 -6.29
C VAL A 236 -12.35 -13.04 -5.72
N ARG A 237 -12.56 -14.26 -5.25
CA ARG A 237 -11.46 -15.15 -4.84
C ARG A 237 -10.77 -15.69 -6.09
N SER A 238 -9.51 -16.08 -5.97
CA SER A 238 -8.76 -16.67 -7.08
C SER A 238 -9.42 -17.93 -7.64
N GLU A 239 -10.06 -18.72 -6.79
CA GLU A 239 -10.79 -19.94 -7.18
C GLU A 239 -12.10 -19.67 -7.97
N ASP A 240 -12.64 -18.46 -7.84
CA ASP A 240 -13.86 -18.03 -8.55
C ASP A 240 -13.57 -17.29 -9.86
N LEU A 241 -12.29 -17.07 -10.21
CA LEU A 241 -11.91 -16.49 -11.48
C LEU A 241 -12.17 -17.50 -12.60
N CYS A 242 -13.09 -17.16 -13.50
CA CYS A 242 -13.27 -17.89 -14.74
C CYS A 242 -12.07 -17.60 -15.65
N LEU A 243 -11.13 -18.55 -15.76
CA LEU A 243 -10.02 -18.52 -16.68
C LEU A 243 -10.43 -19.17 -18.01
#